data_be98f39aae249fd38f68b814e17952d1
#
_entry.id   be98f39aae249fd38f68b814e17952d1
#
_cell.length_a   1.000
_cell.length_b   1.000
_cell.length_c   1.000
_cell.angle_alpha   90.00
_cell.angle_beta   90.00
_cell.angle_gamma   90.00
#
_symmetry.space_group_name_H-M   'P 1'
#
loop_
_entity.id
_entity.type
_entity.pdbx_description
1 polymer ?
#
loop_
_entity_poly.entity_id
_entity_poly.type
_entity_poly.pdbx_seq_one_letter_code
_entity_poly.pdbx_strand_id
1 'polypeptide(L)'
;KTDSMAEKKLRFETLQIHGGLQPDDPTGARGVAIYPTAAYRFKSCEHAANLFDLSEGGNIYTRLQNPTTTVYEQRIAALYGAVGALAVSSGMSAILIAVLSLAAEGDNIVASPFLYGGTFTQFRISLRRLGIDCRIARSERPEDFEALIDGRTKAIYAESMGNPTCTVPDLEALGQLAKRYDVPFVADNTFGAAGYLCNPFEWGANIVVDSATKWINGHGTAMGGVIVDGGNYNWANGKFPQIDGPSEGYHGLNFHEAFGAAAFIVKCRVDGVRDLGCC
;
A
#
# COMPACT_ATOMS: atom_id res chain seq x y z
N LYS A 1 1.78 -21.25 -35.99
CA LYS A 1 1.22 -21.91 -34.81
C LYS A 1 1.90 -21.25 -33.63
N THR A 2 1.31 -20.21 -33.08
CA THR A 2 1.71 -19.59 -31.83
C THR A 2 1.08 -20.44 -30.72
N ASP A 3 1.88 -21.35 -30.14
CA ASP A 3 1.51 -21.98 -28.89
C ASP A 3 1.36 -20.87 -27.84
N SER A 4 0.15 -20.71 -27.33
CA SER A 4 -0.09 -19.93 -26.14
C SER A 4 0.62 -20.64 -24.98
N MET A 5 1.84 -20.23 -24.68
CA MET A 5 2.50 -20.62 -23.42
C MET A 5 1.62 -20.05 -22.30
N ALA A 6 0.86 -20.92 -21.66
CA ALA A 6 0.19 -20.58 -20.40
C ALA A 6 1.24 -19.94 -19.50
N GLU A 7 0.99 -18.72 -19.02
CA GLU A 7 1.92 -17.99 -18.16
C GLU A 7 2.26 -18.89 -16.96
N LYS A 8 3.50 -19.38 -16.96
CA LYS A 8 3.98 -20.31 -15.95
C LYS A 8 4.09 -19.53 -14.64
N LYS A 9 3.18 -19.78 -13.70
CA LYS A 9 3.22 -19.15 -12.38
C LYS A 9 4.60 -19.39 -11.75
N LEU A 10 5.38 -18.33 -11.61
CA LEU A 10 6.72 -18.39 -11.02
C LEU A 10 6.62 -18.70 -9.52
N ARG A 11 7.61 -19.42 -8.99
CA ARG A 11 7.73 -19.65 -7.55
C ARG A 11 8.18 -18.39 -6.84
N PHE A 12 7.92 -18.30 -5.54
CA PHE A 12 8.29 -17.16 -4.70
C PHE A 12 9.78 -16.81 -4.82
N GLU A 13 10.66 -17.82 -4.75
CA GLU A 13 12.11 -17.64 -4.86
C GLU A 13 12.53 -17.07 -6.23
N THR A 14 11.83 -17.48 -7.29
CA THR A 14 12.08 -16.95 -8.64
C THR A 14 11.58 -15.49 -8.75
N LEU A 15 10.43 -15.20 -8.15
CA LEU A 15 9.88 -13.83 -8.12
C LEU A 15 10.79 -12.86 -7.35
N GLN A 16 11.43 -13.30 -6.27
CA GLN A 16 12.40 -12.48 -5.53
C GLN A 16 13.54 -11.96 -6.41
N ILE A 17 13.91 -12.71 -7.44
CA ILE A 17 15.02 -12.35 -8.34
C ILE A 17 14.50 -11.64 -9.60
N HIS A 18 13.43 -12.16 -10.21
CA HIS A 18 13.00 -11.77 -11.55
C HIS A 18 11.71 -10.93 -11.59
N GLY A 19 10.96 -10.87 -10.49
CA GLY A 19 9.73 -10.06 -10.42
C GLY A 19 10.01 -8.60 -10.72
N GLY A 20 9.17 -7.96 -11.54
CA GLY A 20 9.28 -6.56 -11.93
C GLY A 20 10.41 -6.23 -12.90
N LEU A 21 11.26 -7.20 -13.29
CA LEU A 21 12.25 -6.96 -14.33
C LEU A 21 11.57 -6.93 -15.71
N GLN A 22 11.87 -5.87 -16.47
CA GLN A 22 11.40 -5.77 -17.84
C GLN A 22 12.32 -6.63 -18.73
N PRO A 23 11.78 -7.61 -19.48
CA PRO A 23 12.60 -8.47 -20.34
C PRO A 23 13.21 -7.73 -21.53
N ASP A 24 12.66 -6.59 -21.90
CA ASP A 24 13.01 -5.82 -23.09
C ASP A 24 13.96 -4.64 -22.80
N ASP A 25 14.83 -4.75 -21.80
CA ASP A 25 15.90 -3.78 -21.58
C ASP A 25 16.79 -3.71 -22.84
N PRO A 26 16.93 -2.55 -23.50
CA PRO A 26 17.68 -2.43 -24.74
C PRO A 26 19.18 -2.76 -24.60
N THR A 27 19.69 -2.80 -23.38
CA THR A 27 21.07 -3.17 -23.07
C THR A 27 21.24 -4.66 -22.78
N GLY A 28 20.15 -5.39 -22.53
CA GLY A 28 20.18 -6.77 -22.07
C GLY A 28 20.76 -6.93 -20.66
N ALA A 29 20.81 -5.87 -19.87
CA ALA A 29 21.36 -5.89 -18.51
C ALA A 29 20.54 -6.81 -17.59
N ARG A 30 21.23 -7.61 -16.78
CA ARG A 30 20.60 -8.46 -15.76
C ARG A 30 20.29 -7.71 -14.47
N GLY A 31 21.04 -6.68 -14.15
CA GLY A 31 20.83 -5.83 -12.99
C GLY A 31 19.78 -4.77 -13.27
N VAL A 32 19.11 -4.31 -12.21
CA VAL A 32 18.20 -3.16 -12.30
C VAL A 32 19.00 -1.91 -12.61
N ALA A 33 18.65 -1.19 -13.66
CA ALA A 33 19.27 0.08 -13.98
C ALA A 33 18.95 1.12 -12.91
N ILE A 34 19.96 1.92 -12.52
CA ILE A 34 19.79 3.01 -11.56
C ILE A 34 19.60 4.32 -12.32
N TYR A 35 18.46 4.96 -12.15
CA TYR A 35 18.11 6.24 -12.77
C TYR A 35 18.23 7.38 -11.77
N PRO A 36 19.43 7.96 -11.55
CA PRO A 36 19.65 9.07 -10.62
C PRO A 36 19.21 10.40 -11.24
N THR A 37 17.91 10.55 -11.44
CA THR A 37 17.30 11.74 -12.03
C THR A 37 16.08 12.18 -11.24
N ALA A 38 15.82 13.48 -11.19
CA ALA A 38 14.62 14.04 -10.57
C ALA A 38 13.47 14.19 -11.58
N ALA A 39 13.75 14.53 -12.84
CA ALA A 39 12.75 14.88 -13.82
C ALA A 39 12.97 14.14 -15.14
N TYR A 40 11.92 14.08 -15.94
CA TYR A 40 11.90 13.37 -17.22
C TYR A 40 11.47 14.32 -18.34
N ARG A 41 11.98 14.06 -19.56
CA ARG A 41 11.64 14.84 -20.75
C ARG A 41 10.34 14.34 -21.36
N PHE A 42 9.41 15.25 -21.60
CA PHE A 42 8.19 14.95 -22.34
C PHE A 42 8.43 14.93 -23.84
N LYS A 43 7.66 14.14 -24.58
CA LYS A 43 7.69 14.04 -26.04
C LYS A 43 7.07 15.28 -26.70
N SER A 44 5.99 15.82 -26.08
CA SER A 44 5.23 16.99 -26.52
C SER A 44 4.47 17.62 -25.35
N CYS A 45 3.86 18.78 -25.53
CA CYS A 45 2.94 19.37 -24.55
C CYS A 45 1.72 18.49 -24.31
N GLU A 46 1.18 17.87 -25.37
CA GLU A 46 0.06 16.94 -25.24
C GLU A 46 0.43 15.70 -24.42
N HIS A 47 1.58 15.09 -24.66
CA HIS A 47 2.08 14.00 -23.84
C HIS A 47 2.25 14.40 -22.36
N ALA A 48 2.74 15.61 -22.09
CA ALA A 48 2.82 16.12 -20.74
C ALA A 48 1.43 16.24 -20.10
N ALA A 49 0.45 16.84 -20.79
CA ALA A 49 -0.92 16.97 -20.32
C ALA A 49 -1.52 15.60 -19.97
N ASN A 50 -1.39 14.62 -20.86
CA ASN A 50 -1.92 13.27 -20.63
C ASN A 50 -1.30 12.58 -19.41
N LEU A 51 -0.01 12.80 -19.15
CA LEU A 51 0.64 12.26 -17.96
C LEU A 51 0.13 12.92 -16.66
N PHE A 52 -0.07 14.24 -16.66
CA PHE A 52 -0.58 14.97 -15.51
C PHE A 52 -2.06 14.70 -15.24
N ASP A 53 -2.84 14.44 -16.28
CA ASP A 53 -4.25 14.07 -16.18
C ASP A 53 -4.46 12.56 -15.87
N LEU A 54 -3.37 11.79 -15.75
CA LEU A 54 -3.38 10.34 -15.51
C LEU A 54 -4.08 9.54 -16.62
N SER A 55 -4.25 10.10 -17.81
CA SER A 55 -4.81 9.42 -18.99
C SER A 55 -3.77 8.58 -19.75
N GLU A 56 -2.48 8.81 -19.49
CA GLU A 56 -1.36 8.02 -19.99
C GLU A 56 -0.39 7.70 -18.84
N GLY A 57 0.14 6.48 -18.82
CA GLY A 57 1.17 6.09 -17.84
C GLY A 57 2.56 6.53 -18.28
N GLY A 58 3.41 6.99 -17.36
CA GLY A 58 4.79 7.35 -17.67
C GLY A 58 5.48 8.14 -16.57
N ASN A 59 6.76 8.43 -16.79
CA ASN A 59 7.59 9.11 -15.80
C ASN A 59 7.46 10.63 -15.94
N ILE A 60 7.12 11.29 -14.84
CA ILE A 60 7.01 12.76 -14.75
C ILE A 60 8.15 13.29 -13.88
N TYR A 61 8.24 12.81 -12.67
CA TYR A 61 9.13 13.28 -11.63
C TYR A 61 9.39 12.16 -10.61
N THR A 62 10.63 12.00 -10.15
CA THR A 62 11.04 10.88 -9.29
C THR A 62 10.27 10.83 -7.95
N ARG A 63 9.80 11.94 -7.42
CA ARG A 63 8.93 11.95 -6.24
C ARG A 63 7.66 11.13 -6.44
N LEU A 64 7.11 11.10 -7.65
CA LEU A 64 5.93 10.30 -8.02
C LEU A 64 6.31 8.88 -8.45
N GLN A 65 7.33 8.76 -9.29
CA GLN A 65 7.71 7.52 -9.93
C GLN A 65 9.13 7.59 -10.51
N ASN A 66 9.86 6.48 -10.37
CA ASN A 66 11.20 6.32 -10.95
C ASN A 66 11.34 4.87 -11.47
N PRO A 67 11.91 4.62 -12.65
CA PRO A 67 12.03 3.27 -13.21
C PRO A 67 12.76 2.30 -12.29
N THR A 68 13.77 2.75 -11.52
CA THR A 68 14.46 1.90 -10.54
C THR A 68 13.51 1.47 -9.42
N THR A 69 12.75 2.42 -8.86
CA THR A 69 11.78 2.17 -7.79
C THR A 69 10.62 1.31 -8.29
N THR A 70 10.19 1.51 -9.55
CA THR A 70 9.11 0.73 -10.17
C THR A 70 9.43 -0.76 -10.19
N VAL A 71 10.68 -1.17 -10.44
CA VAL A 71 11.07 -2.59 -10.38
C VAL A 71 10.86 -3.18 -8.98
N TYR A 72 11.23 -2.42 -7.95
CA TYR A 72 11.00 -2.84 -6.55
C TYR A 72 9.50 -2.98 -6.26
N GLU A 73 8.69 -1.98 -6.62
CA GLU A 73 7.24 -1.97 -6.40
C GLU A 73 6.57 -3.17 -7.10
N GLN A 74 6.89 -3.40 -8.37
CA GLN A 74 6.36 -4.53 -9.14
C GLN A 74 6.79 -5.88 -8.56
N ARG A 75 8.02 -5.97 -8.05
CA ARG A 75 8.51 -7.20 -7.39
C ARG A 75 7.75 -7.50 -6.11
N ILE A 76 7.57 -6.51 -5.25
CA ILE A 76 6.80 -6.67 -4.02
C ILE A 76 5.34 -7.02 -4.33
N ALA A 77 4.70 -6.33 -5.28
CA ALA A 77 3.36 -6.67 -5.71
C ALA A 77 3.26 -8.13 -6.20
N ALA A 78 4.23 -8.58 -7.01
CA ALA A 78 4.26 -9.96 -7.50
C ALA A 78 4.46 -11.00 -6.38
N LEU A 79 5.29 -10.71 -5.36
CA LEU A 79 5.50 -11.59 -4.20
C LEU A 79 4.23 -11.78 -3.38
N TYR A 80 3.45 -10.72 -3.22
CA TYR A 80 2.16 -10.77 -2.52
C TYR A 80 0.99 -11.27 -3.39
N GLY A 81 1.17 -11.32 -4.72
CA GLY A 81 0.05 -11.54 -5.65
C GLY A 81 -0.95 -10.38 -5.67
N ALA A 82 -0.47 -9.17 -5.44
CA ALA A 82 -1.25 -7.95 -5.31
C ALA A 82 -1.39 -7.20 -6.65
N VAL A 83 -2.36 -6.26 -6.73
CA VAL A 83 -2.57 -5.43 -7.93
C VAL A 83 -1.55 -4.32 -8.07
N GLY A 84 -0.91 -3.91 -6.97
CA GLY A 84 0.10 -2.87 -6.99
C GLY A 84 0.79 -2.68 -5.66
N ALA A 85 1.96 -2.05 -5.70
CA ALA A 85 2.70 -1.62 -4.53
C ALA A 85 3.28 -0.23 -4.75
N LEU A 86 3.57 0.47 -3.66
CA LEU A 86 4.09 1.82 -3.64
C LEU A 86 5.23 1.92 -2.63
N ALA A 87 6.44 2.16 -3.11
CA ALA A 87 7.61 2.37 -2.28
C ALA A 87 7.58 3.74 -1.61
N VAL A 88 8.01 3.76 -0.35
CA VAL A 88 8.09 4.98 0.47
C VAL A 88 9.34 4.93 1.35
N SER A 89 9.73 6.05 1.96
CA SER A 89 10.99 6.19 2.69
C SER A 89 11.08 5.36 3.98
N SER A 90 9.97 4.91 4.54
CA SER A 90 9.95 4.12 5.78
C SER A 90 8.61 3.42 5.99
N GLY A 91 8.58 2.40 6.87
CA GLY A 91 7.31 1.80 7.30
C GLY A 91 6.36 2.81 7.94
N MET A 92 6.88 3.78 8.70
CA MET A 92 6.06 4.84 9.29
C MET A 92 5.40 5.74 8.25
N SER A 93 6.09 6.03 7.13
CA SER A 93 5.51 6.75 5.99
C SER A 93 4.46 5.90 5.28
N ALA A 94 4.68 4.58 5.14
CA ALA A 94 3.71 3.67 4.56
C ALA A 94 2.39 3.67 5.35
N ILE A 95 2.47 3.55 6.67
CA ILE A 95 1.31 3.58 7.57
C ILE A 95 0.58 4.92 7.46
N LEU A 96 1.32 6.05 7.53
CA LEU A 96 0.72 7.38 7.47
C LEU A 96 -0.02 7.61 6.15
N ILE A 97 0.63 7.33 5.02
CA ILE A 97 0.03 7.52 3.69
C ILE A 97 -1.18 6.61 3.50
N ALA A 98 -1.09 5.34 3.91
CA ALA A 98 -2.21 4.42 3.83
C ALA A 98 -3.43 4.94 4.62
N VAL A 99 -3.22 5.36 5.87
CA VAL A 99 -4.30 5.87 6.72
C VAL A 99 -4.88 7.19 6.18
N LEU A 100 -4.04 8.15 5.76
CA LEU A 100 -4.52 9.43 5.21
C LEU A 100 -5.25 9.26 3.87
N SER A 101 -4.97 8.19 3.12
CA SER A 101 -5.73 7.86 1.91
C SER A 101 -7.11 7.28 2.20
N LEU A 102 -7.33 6.75 3.42
CA LEU A 102 -8.60 6.14 3.86
C LEU A 102 -9.45 7.07 4.72
N ALA A 103 -8.83 7.85 5.59
CA ALA A 103 -9.49 8.62 6.65
C ALA A 103 -9.16 10.10 6.56
N ALA A 104 -10.14 10.92 6.89
CA ALA A 104 -10.03 12.39 6.97
C ALA A 104 -10.43 12.88 8.38
N GLU A 105 -10.41 14.19 8.58
CA GLU A 105 -10.88 14.82 9.82
C GLU A 105 -12.30 14.35 10.19
N GLY A 106 -12.45 13.92 11.43
CA GLY A 106 -13.72 13.41 11.99
C GLY A 106 -13.91 11.91 11.80
N ASP A 107 -13.06 11.23 11.03
CA ASP A 107 -13.08 9.77 10.88
C ASP A 107 -12.29 9.08 12.00
N ASN A 108 -12.42 7.76 12.07
CA ASN A 108 -11.64 6.94 12.98
C ASN A 108 -11.15 5.65 12.32
N ILE A 109 -10.12 5.06 12.91
CA ILE A 109 -9.65 3.71 12.67
C ILE A 109 -9.67 2.92 13.98
N VAL A 110 -9.83 1.60 13.89
CA VAL A 110 -9.75 0.69 15.05
C VAL A 110 -8.48 -0.14 14.92
N ALA A 111 -7.64 -0.14 15.95
CA ALA A 111 -6.33 -0.78 15.90
C ALA A 111 -6.08 -1.73 17.06
N SER A 112 -5.22 -2.74 16.81
CA SER A 112 -4.66 -3.65 17.81
C SER A 112 -3.96 -2.88 18.95
N PRO A 113 -3.97 -3.41 20.19
CA PRO A 113 -3.18 -2.85 21.28
C PRO A 113 -1.69 -3.21 21.20
N PHE A 114 -1.32 -4.22 20.42
CA PHE A 114 0.04 -4.73 20.32
C PHE A 114 0.76 -4.20 19.08
N LEU A 115 1.02 -2.90 19.11
CA LEU A 115 1.64 -2.17 18.00
C LEU A 115 3.10 -1.82 18.31
N TYR A 116 3.89 -1.69 17.25
CA TYR A 116 5.18 -1.03 17.33
C TYR A 116 5.03 0.36 17.98
N GLY A 117 5.97 0.72 18.86
CA GLY A 117 5.87 1.96 19.65
C GLY A 117 5.74 3.22 18.80
N GLY A 118 6.39 3.26 17.62
CA GLY A 118 6.25 4.35 16.65
C GLY A 118 4.83 4.45 16.08
N THR A 119 4.24 3.32 15.71
CA THR A 119 2.86 3.23 15.22
C THR A 119 1.86 3.65 16.28
N PHE A 120 2.04 3.17 17.52
CA PHE A 120 1.21 3.58 18.64
C PHE A 120 1.23 5.10 18.86
N THR A 121 2.43 5.71 18.84
CA THR A 121 2.59 7.16 18.96
C THR A 121 1.96 7.90 17.79
N GLN A 122 2.17 7.42 16.56
CA GLN A 122 1.59 8.01 15.35
C GLN A 122 0.06 8.03 15.45
N PHE A 123 -0.55 6.92 15.87
CA PHE A 123 -1.99 6.78 16.01
C PHE A 123 -2.57 7.63 17.13
N ARG A 124 -1.95 7.61 18.30
CA ARG A 124 -2.48 8.30 19.48
C ARG A 124 -2.25 9.82 19.46
N ILE A 125 -1.20 10.28 18.79
CA ILE A 125 -0.78 11.67 18.85
C ILE A 125 -0.84 12.33 17.47
N SER A 126 -0.15 11.76 16.46
CA SER A 126 0.01 12.44 15.17
C SER A 126 -1.29 12.48 14.38
N LEU A 127 -2.00 11.36 14.25
CA LEU A 127 -3.30 11.30 13.55
C LEU A 127 -4.35 12.16 14.26
N ARG A 128 -4.34 12.19 15.59
CA ARG A 128 -5.27 13.03 16.37
C ARG A 128 -5.11 14.52 16.06
N ARG A 129 -3.88 14.98 15.79
CA ARG A 129 -3.62 16.38 15.37
C ARG A 129 -4.17 16.68 13.98
N LEU A 130 -4.41 15.65 13.17
CA LEU A 130 -5.03 15.73 11.85
C LEU A 130 -6.56 15.47 11.90
N GLY A 131 -7.13 15.40 13.12
CA GLY A 131 -8.55 15.19 13.32
C GLY A 131 -9.02 13.75 13.15
N ILE A 132 -8.10 12.78 12.98
CA ILE A 132 -8.40 11.36 12.84
C ILE A 132 -8.23 10.68 14.21
N ASP A 133 -9.31 10.05 14.71
CA ASP A 133 -9.25 9.29 15.96
C ASP A 133 -8.72 7.87 15.71
N CYS A 134 -7.86 7.38 16.59
CA CYS A 134 -7.47 5.98 16.59
C CYS A 134 -7.93 5.31 17.88
N ARG A 135 -8.85 4.39 17.75
CA ARG A 135 -9.44 3.61 18.84
C ARG A 135 -8.67 2.32 19.02
N ILE A 136 -7.95 2.21 20.13
CA ILE A 136 -7.15 1.02 20.42
C ILE A 136 -8.04 -0.02 21.09
N ALA A 137 -8.12 -1.22 20.53
CA ALA A 137 -8.83 -2.36 21.10
C ALA A 137 -8.18 -2.77 22.45
N ARG A 138 -8.96 -3.41 23.31
CA ARG A 138 -8.47 -3.84 24.62
C ARG A 138 -7.61 -5.11 24.55
N SER A 139 -7.86 -5.95 23.56
CA SER A 139 -7.11 -7.17 23.26
C SER A 139 -7.16 -7.50 21.77
N GLU A 140 -6.56 -8.62 21.34
CA GLU A 140 -6.64 -9.10 19.96
C GLU A 140 -7.96 -9.83 19.63
N ARG A 141 -8.88 -9.95 20.56
CA ARG A 141 -10.16 -10.60 20.30
C ARG A 141 -11.02 -9.73 19.39
N PRO A 142 -11.64 -10.30 18.34
CA PRO A 142 -12.46 -9.54 17.38
C PRO A 142 -13.58 -8.73 18.05
N GLU A 143 -14.15 -9.20 19.16
CA GLU A 143 -15.21 -8.51 19.89
C GLU A 143 -14.75 -7.19 20.50
N ASP A 144 -13.46 -7.09 20.89
CA ASP A 144 -12.88 -5.86 21.43
C ASP A 144 -12.64 -4.81 20.33
N PHE A 145 -12.46 -5.23 19.07
CA PHE A 145 -12.44 -4.34 17.89
C PHE A 145 -13.87 -3.95 17.53
N GLU A 146 -14.78 -4.92 17.45
CA GLU A 146 -16.17 -4.71 17.05
C GLU A 146 -16.86 -3.65 17.91
N ALA A 147 -16.62 -3.66 19.22
CA ALA A 147 -17.17 -2.69 20.16
C ALA A 147 -16.75 -1.22 19.90
N LEU A 148 -15.71 -1.01 19.07
CA LEU A 148 -15.17 0.30 18.75
C LEU A 148 -15.54 0.79 17.36
N ILE A 149 -16.15 -0.07 16.53
CA ILE A 149 -16.52 0.26 15.15
C ILE A 149 -17.82 1.08 15.14
N ASP A 150 -17.84 2.15 14.37
CA ASP A 150 -19.04 2.96 14.13
C ASP A 150 -19.11 3.40 12.64
N GLY A 151 -20.09 4.25 12.31
CA GLY A 151 -20.33 4.74 10.96
C GLY A 151 -19.18 5.60 10.37
N ARG A 152 -18.23 6.04 11.19
CA ARG A 152 -17.06 6.82 10.78
C ARG A 152 -15.77 5.99 10.75
N THR A 153 -15.85 4.70 11.06
CA THR A 153 -14.69 3.81 11.01
C THR A 153 -14.28 3.56 9.56
N LYS A 154 -13.01 3.83 9.25
CA LYS A 154 -12.43 3.72 7.90
C LYS A 154 -11.50 2.55 7.72
N ALA A 155 -10.99 1.96 8.78
CA ALA A 155 -10.14 0.77 8.72
C ALA A 155 -10.08 0.02 10.05
N ILE A 156 -9.79 -1.28 9.95
CA ILE A 156 -9.22 -2.06 11.04
C ILE A 156 -7.73 -2.20 10.77
N TYR A 157 -6.90 -2.05 11.80
CA TYR A 157 -5.44 -2.14 11.69
C TYR A 157 -4.86 -3.11 12.72
N ALA A 158 -3.99 -4.03 12.27
CA ALA A 158 -3.23 -4.91 13.15
C ALA A 158 -1.84 -5.21 12.55
N GLU A 159 -0.89 -5.58 13.40
CA GLU A 159 0.40 -6.13 12.95
C GLU A 159 0.29 -7.65 12.87
N SER A 160 0.84 -8.27 11.82
CA SER A 160 0.85 -9.74 11.68
C SER A 160 1.62 -10.41 12.83
N MET A 161 2.56 -9.69 13.43
CA MET A 161 3.22 -10.02 14.67
C MET A 161 3.57 -8.73 15.41
N GLY A 162 3.00 -8.54 16.60
CA GLY A 162 3.17 -7.33 17.41
C GLY A 162 4.59 -7.16 17.98
N ASN A 163 5.09 -5.95 17.93
CA ASN A 163 6.41 -5.59 18.50
C ASN A 163 6.22 -4.74 19.77
N PRO A 164 6.74 -5.11 20.97
CA PRO A 164 7.74 -6.17 21.20
C PRO A 164 7.15 -7.50 21.71
N THR A 165 5.85 -7.64 21.79
CA THR A 165 5.19 -8.77 22.46
C THR A 165 5.26 -10.07 21.67
N CYS A 166 5.56 -10.03 20.38
CA CYS A 166 5.48 -11.15 19.44
C CYS A 166 4.09 -11.84 19.42
N THR A 167 3.05 -11.09 19.79
CA THR A 167 1.67 -11.55 19.72
C THR A 167 1.24 -11.66 18.27
N VAL A 168 0.63 -12.79 17.92
CA VAL A 168 0.08 -13.05 16.58
C VAL A 168 -1.44 -13.00 16.68
N PRO A 169 -2.12 -12.02 16.05
CA PRO A 169 -3.56 -11.95 16.04
C PRO A 169 -4.18 -12.99 15.12
N ASP A 170 -5.45 -13.29 15.33
CA ASP A 170 -6.25 -14.05 14.38
C ASP A 170 -6.62 -13.16 13.19
N LEU A 171 -5.74 -13.15 12.16
CA LEU A 171 -5.92 -12.32 10.97
C LEU A 171 -7.22 -12.66 10.22
N GLU A 172 -7.58 -13.95 10.16
CA GLU A 172 -8.80 -14.38 9.49
C GLU A 172 -10.05 -13.81 10.18
N ALA A 173 -10.10 -13.90 11.51
CA ALA A 173 -11.20 -13.35 12.27
C ALA A 173 -11.30 -11.82 12.14
N LEU A 174 -10.17 -11.08 12.10
CA LEU A 174 -10.14 -9.65 11.85
C LEU A 174 -10.55 -9.32 10.41
N GLY A 175 -10.12 -10.10 9.41
CA GLY A 175 -10.53 -9.95 8.02
C GLY A 175 -12.04 -10.18 7.84
N GLN A 176 -12.60 -11.18 8.50
CA GLN A 176 -14.05 -11.43 8.51
C GLN A 176 -14.82 -10.31 9.21
N LEU A 177 -14.29 -9.77 10.31
CA LEU A 177 -14.86 -8.62 10.99
C LEU A 177 -14.87 -7.39 10.08
N ALA A 178 -13.75 -7.06 9.45
CA ALA A 178 -13.62 -5.94 8.52
C ALA A 178 -14.62 -6.07 7.35
N LYS A 179 -14.74 -7.26 6.77
CA LYS A 179 -15.73 -7.56 5.72
C LYS A 179 -17.17 -7.37 6.19
N ARG A 180 -17.51 -7.79 7.41
CA ARG A 180 -18.86 -7.67 7.99
C ARG A 180 -19.27 -6.20 8.16
N TYR A 181 -18.33 -5.34 8.53
CA TYR A 181 -18.55 -3.91 8.69
C TYR A 181 -18.24 -3.09 7.43
N ASP A 182 -17.85 -3.77 6.35
CA ASP A 182 -17.51 -3.14 5.06
C ASP A 182 -16.50 -2.00 5.23
N VAL A 183 -15.39 -2.32 5.90
CA VAL A 183 -14.21 -1.47 6.07
C VAL A 183 -12.97 -2.26 5.68
N PRO A 184 -11.91 -1.63 5.11
CA PRO A 184 -10.69 -2.36 4.78
C PRO A 184 -9.93 -2.80 6.04
N PHE A 185 -9.33 -4.00 5.95
CA PHE A 185 -8.36 -4.48 6.90
C PHE A 185 -6.96 -4.14 6.40
N VAL A 186 -6.24 -3.35 7.18
CA VAL A 186 -4.84 -2.95 6.95
C VAL A 186 -3.95 -3.78 7.87
N ALA A 187 -3.07 -4.58 7.30
CA ALA A 187 -2.12 -5.39 8.06
C ALA A 187 -0.68 -4.85 7.90
N ASP A 188 -0.02 -4.53 9.00
CA ASP A 188 1.43 -4.33 8.99
C ASP A 188 2.12 -5.70 9.01
N ASN A 189 2.75 -6.04 7.90
CA ASN A 189 3.38 -7.33 7.72
C ASN A 189 4.91 -7.28 7.77
N THR A 190 5.44 -6.30 8.47
CA THR A 190 6.90 -6.10 8.58
C THR A 190 7.63 -7.38 8.98
N PHE A 191 7.07 -8.20 9.87
CA PHE A 191 7.63 -9.49 10.25
C PHE A 191 7.33 -10.64 9.28
N GLY A 192 6.40 -10.45 8.35
CA GLY A 192 6.03 -11.46 7.35
C GLY A 192 6.97 -11.54 6.14
N ALA A 193 7.97 -10.65 6.06
CA ALA A 193 9.04 -10.67 5.05
C ALA A 193 8.50 -10.70 3.60
N ALA A 194 7.73 -9.68 3.23
CA ALA A 194 7.12 -9.55 1.89
C ALA A 194 6.23 -10.75 1.51
N GLY A 195 5.50 -11.30 2.46
CA GLY A 195 4.61 -12.43 2.23
C GLY A 195 5.28 -13.80 2.32
N TYR A 196 6.58 -13.88 2.60
CA TYR A 196 7.29 -15.17 2.69
C TYR A 196 6.82 -16.03 3.88
N LEU A 197 6.75 -15.44 5.07
CA LEU A 197 6.30 -16.15 6.29
C LEU A 197 4.78 -16.10 6.45
N CYS A 198 4.17 -15.00 6.08
CA CYS A 198 2.73 -14.77 6.17
C CYS A 198 2.31 -13.83 5.05
N ASN A 199 1.31 -14.21 4.27
CA ASN A 199 0.65 -13.31 3.32
C ASN A 199 -0.73 -12.93 3.86
N PRO A 200 -0.91 -11.72 4.44
CA PRO A 200 -2.18 -11.33 5.07
C PRO A 200 -3.37 -11.27 4.09
N PHE A 201 -3.14 -11.16 2.79
CA PHE A 201 -4.22 -11.21 1.80
C PHE A 201 -4.96 -12.55 1.79
N GLU A 202 -4.27 -13.64 2.12
CA GLU A 202 -4.89 -14.98 2.25
C GLU A 202 -5.83 -15.07 3.46
N TRP A 203 -5.71 -14.11 4.40
CA TRP A 203 -6.47 -14.04 5.65
C TRP A 203 -7.43 -12.84 5.69
N GLY A 204 -7.71 -12.24 4.52
CA GLY A 204 -8.75 -11.21 4.40
C GLY A 204 -8.27 -9.78 4.56
N ALA A 205 -6.96 -9.52 4.61
CA ALA A 205 -6.45 -8.16 4.49
C ALA A 205 -6.75 -7.58 3.10
N ASN A 206 -6.89 -6.26 3.04
CA ASN A 206 -7.10 -5.53 1.79
C ASN A 206 -5.88 -4.70 1.43
N ILE A 207 -5.17 -4.24 2.45
CA ILE A 207 -3.98 -3.40 2.33
C ILE A 207 -2.92 -3.99 3.25
N VAL A 208 -1.70 -4.08 2.76
CA VAL A 208 -0.54 -4.47 3.55
C VAL A 208 0.45 -3.30 3.57
N VAL A 209 1.05 -3.05 4.71
CA VAL A 209 2.20 -2.15 4.85
C VAL A 209 3.38 -2.92 5.42
N ASP A 210 4.59 -2.61 4.93
CA ASP A 210 5.82 -3.18 5.45
C ASP A 210 6.88 -2.10 5.70
N SER A 211 7.61 -2.24 6.78
CA SER A 211 8.90 -1.58 6.89
C SER A 211 9.95 -2.38 6.10
N ALA A 212 10.24 -1.94 4.89
CA ALA A 212 11.28 -2.57 4.06
C ALA A 212 12.67 -2.50 4.69
N THR A 213 12.85 -1.61 5.67
CA THR A 213 14.05 -1.51 6.52
C THR A 213 14.43 -2.82 7.20
N LYS A 214 13.44 -3.69 7.49
CA LYS A 214 13.60 -4.89 8.33
C LYS A 214 13.89 -6.12 7.47
N TRP A 215 12.96 -7.03 7.37
CA TRP A 215 13.17 -8.35 6.74
C TRP A 215 13.27 -8.29 5.21
N ILE A 216 12.66 -7.30 4.56
CA ILE A 216 12.79 -7.11 3.11
C ILE A 216 14.24 -6.73 2.75
N ASN A 217 14.82 -5.73 3.41
CA ASN A 217 16.23 -5.39 3.24
C ASN A 217 17.17 -6.47 3.81
N GLY A 218 16.85 -7.02 4.99
CA GLY A 218 17.53 -8.14 5.60
C GLY A 218 18.95 -7.88 6.13
N HIS A 219 19.53 -6.71 5.90
CA HIS A 219 20.95 -6.41 6.17
C HIS A 219 21.16 -5.25 7.16
N GLY A 220 20.11 -4.54 7.56
CA GLY A 220 20.21 -3.39 8.47
C GLY A 220 20.96 -2.19 7.89
N THR A 221 21.06 -2.09 6.56
CA THR A 221 21.89 -1.08 5.87
C THR A 221 21.12 0.01 5.17
N ALA A 222 19.80 -0.18 4.97
CA ALA A 222 18.95 0.78 4.27
C ALA A 222 17.60 0.93 4.96
N MET A 223 16.97 2.06 4.78
CA MET A 223 15.60 2.34 5.20
C MET A 223 14.66 2.31 4.01
N GLY A 224 13.42 1.88 4.26
CA GLY A 224 12.36 1.91 3.27
C GLY A 224 11.04 1.43 3.86
N GLY A 225 9.98 1.68 3.12
CA GLY A 225 8.65 1.15 3.39
C GLY A 225 7.95 0.82 2.10
N VAL A 226 6.86 0.09 2.21
CA VAL A 226 6.01 -0.20 1.06
C VAL A 226 4.55 -0.30 1.50
N ILE A 227 3.65 0.19 0.66
CA ILE A 227 2.20 -0.04 0.74
C ILE A 227 1.88 -1.02 -0.38
N VAL A 228 1.08 -2.04 -0.07
CA VAL A 228 0.66 -3.06 -1.03
C VAL A 228 -0.86 -3.12 -1.05
N ASP A 229 -1.45 -3.03 -2.24
CA ASP A 229 -2.89 -3.07 -2.45
C ASP A 229 -3.28 -4.45 -2.99
N GLY A 230 -4.11 -5.17 -2.25
CA GLY A 230 -4.63 -6.48 -2.67
C GLY A 230 -5.59 -6.40 -3.86
N GLY A 231 -6.18 -5.23 -4.13
CA GLY A 231 -7.19 -5.06 -5.17
C GLY A 231 -8.50 -5.80 -4.91
N ASN A 232 -8.71 -6.22 -3.68
CA ASN A 232 -9.80 -7.10 -3.26
C ASN A 232 -10.88 -6.38 -2.42
N TYR A 233 -10.81 -5.03 -2.32
CA TYR A 233 -11.80 -4.23 -1.61
C TYR A 233 -12.72 -3.49 -2.57
N ASN A 234 -14.03 -3.44 -2.23
CA ASN A 234 -15.02 -2.69 -2.99
C ASN A 234 -15.07 -1.23 -2.55
N TRP A 235 -14.45 -0.35 -3.31
CA TRP A 235 -14.44 1.09 -3.04
C TRP A 235 -15.78 1.79 -3.31
N ALA A 236 -16.67 1.19 -4.13
CA ALA A 236 -17.99 1.73 -4.47
C ALA A 236 -19.06 1.48 -3.39
N ASN A 237 -18.67 1.46 -2.11
CA ASN A 237 -19.58 1.24 -0.99
C ASN A 237 -20.10 2.52 -0.32
N GLY A 238 -19.77 3.69 -0.90
CA GLY A 238 -20.18 5.00 -0.41
C GLY A 238 -19.44 5.50 0.83
N LYS A 239 -18.47 4.75 1.38
CA LYS A 239 -17.70 5.16 2.57
C LYS A 239 -16.43 5.94 2.24
N PHE A 240 -15.96 5.88 1.00
CA PHE A 240 -14.68 6.42 0.56
C PHE A 240 -14.84 7.40 -0.62
N PRO A 241 -15.54 8.55 -0.42
CA PRO A 241 -15.78 9.50 -1.51
C PRO A 241 -14.48 10.08 -2.10
N GLN A 242 -13.37 10.04 -1.35
CA GLN A 242 -12.05 10.44 -1.84
C GLN A 242 -11.43 9.43 -2.82
N ILE A 243 -11.99 8.21 -2.95
CA ILE A 243 -11.56 7.17 -3.91
C ILE A 243 -12.63 6.95 -4.98
N ASP A 244 -13.90 6.88 -4.57
CA ASP A 244 -15.07 6.68 -5.44
C ASP A 244 -15.93 7.93 -5.54
N GLY A 245 -15.31 9.04 -5.87
CA GLY A 245 -15.92 10.33 -6.11
C GLY A 245 -14.96 11.27 -6.86
N PRO A 246 -15.44 12.45 -7.27
CA PRO A 246 -14.64 13.39 -8.03
C PRO A 246 -13.49 13.96 -7.20
N SER A 247 -12.26 13.81 -7.69
CA SER A 247 -11.06 14.39 -7.09
C SER A 247 -10.83 15.81 -7.58
N GLU A 248 -10.86 16.79 -6.67
CA GLU A 248 -10.55 18.20 -7.00
C GLU A 248 -9.11 18.37 -7.50
N GLY A 249 -8.16 17.60 -6.96
CA GLY A 249 -6.76 17.64 -7.34
C GLY A 249 -6.46 17.07 -8.72
N TYR A 250 -7.42 16.37 -9.33
CA TYR A 250 -7.31 15.75 -10.65
C TYR A 250 -8.54 16.04 -11.52
N HIS A 251 -8.98 17.29 -11.53
CA HIS A 251 -10.02 17.80 -12.45
C HIS A 251 -11.34 17.02 -12.42
N GLY A 252 -11.70 16.45 -11.26
CA GLY A 252 -12.92 15.66 -11.09
C GLY A 252 -12.77 14.17 -11.43
N LEU A 253 -11.56 13.68 -11.64
CA LEU A 253 -11.29 12.25 -11.85
C LEU A 253 -11.83 11.41 -10.69
N ASN A 254 -12.58 10.36 -10.99
CA ASN A 254 -12.93 9.31 -10.03
C ASN A 254 -11.90 8.19 -10.13
N PHE A 255 -11.12 7.98 -9.07
CA PHE A 255 -10.05 6.96 -9.07
C PHE A 255 -10.59 5.55 -9.23
N HIS A 256 -11.74 5.23 -8.63
CA HIS A 256 -12.32 3.90 -8.74
C HIS A 256 -12.81 3.62 -10.16
N GLU A 257 -13.49 4.57 -10.79
CA GLU A 257 -13.93 4.42 -12.19
C GLU A 257 -12.76 4.31 -13.16
N ALA A 258 -11.68 5.07 -12.93
CA ALA A 258 -10.53 5.13 -13.83
C ALA A 258 -9.57 3.94 -13.67
N PHE A 259 -9.36 3.46 -12.44
CA PHE A 259 -8.31 2.48 -12.12
C PHE A 259 -8.84 1.17 -11.50
N GLY A 260 -10.15 1.07 -11.24
CA GLY A 260 -10.77 -0.15 -10.73
C GLY A 260 -10.09 -0.66 -9.44
N ALA A 261 -9.62 -1.89 -9.49
CA ALA A 261 -8.96 -2.55 -8.35
C ALA A 261 -7.71 -1.83 -7.84
N ALA A 262 -7.02 -1.06 -8.69
CA ALA A 262 -5.82 -0.32 -8.32
C ALA A 262 -6.09 1.11 -7.81
N ALA A 263 -7.35 1.51 -7.64
CA ALA A 263 -7.74 2.87 -7.27
C ALA A 263 -7.03 3.37 -6.00
N PHE A 264 -6.94 2.54 -4.97
CA PHE A 264 -6.32 2.91 -3.70
C PHE A 264 -4.82 3.18 -3.85
N ILE A 265 -4.08 2.26 -4.50
CA ILE A 265 -2.63 2.43 -4.62
C ILE A 265 -2.26 3.60 -5.54
N VAL A 266 -3.06 3.86 -6.58
CA VAL A 266 -2.88 5.05 -7.43
C VAL A 266 -3.12 6.31 -6.61
N LYS A 267 -4.19 6.37 -5.83
CA LYS A 267 -4.46 7.51 -4.94
C LYS A 267 -3.32 7.73 -3.94
N CYS A 268 -2.82 6.68 -3.29
CA CYS A 268 -1.67 6.78 -2.39
C CYS A 268 -0.46 7.42 -3.09
N ARG A 269 -0.23 7.10 -4.36
CA ARG A 269 0.87 7.67 -5.16
C ARG A 269 0.64 9.13 -5.48
N VAL A 270 -0.52 9.44 -6.06
CA VAL A 270 -0.74 10.78 -6.68
C VAL A 270 -1.18 11.84 -5.69
N ASP A 271 -1.71 11.46 -4.53
CA ASP A 271 -2.01 12.38 -3.42
C ASP A 271 -0.96 12.26 -2.31
N GLY A 272 -0.78 11.07 -1.74
CA GLY A 272 0.07 10.86 -0.58
C GLY A 272 1.54 11.13 -0.87
N VAL A 273 2.10 10.41 -1.82
CA VAL A 273 3.54 10.51 -2.17
C VAL A 273 3.86 11.82 -2.89
N ARG A 274 2.96 12.28 -3.77
CA ARG A 274 3.12 13.58 -4.43
C ARG A 274 3.31 14.70 -3.42
N ASP A 275 2.54 14.71 -2.34
CA ASP A 275 2.48 15.84 -1.40
C ASP A 275 3.49 15.70 -0.26
N LEU A 276 3.68 14.49 0.26
CA LEU A 276 4.56 14.24 1.40
C LEU A 276 6.02 13.98 0.99
N GLY A 277 6.24 13.59 -0.25
CA GLY A 277 7.52 13.07 -0.67
C GLY A 277 7.76 11.70 -0.06
N CYS A 278 8.84 10.99 -0.46
CA CYS A 278 9.05 9.70 0.15
C CYS A 278 10.24 8.91 -0.36
N CYS A 279 11.17 9.49 -0.97
CA CYS A 279 12.29 8.69 -1.48
C CYS A 279 13.54 8.99 -0.73
#